data_78742ffe128144673a0f1da9c91dcd23
#
_entry.id   78742ffe128144673a0f1da9c91dcd23
#
_cell.length_a   1.000
_cell.length_b   1.000
_cell.length_c   1.000
_cell.angle_alpha   90.00
_cell.angle_beta   90.00
_cell.angle_gamma   90.00
#
_symmetry.space_group_name_H-M   'P 1'
#
loop_
_entity.id
_entity.type
_entity.pdbx_description
1 polymer ?
#
loop_
_entity_poly.entity_id
_entity_poly.type
_entity_poly.pdbx_seq_one_letter_code
_entity_poly.pdbx_strand_id
1 'polypeptide(L)'
;SLESAERFDPDLAAICQALREAIFPIEDLAHEVRRYRDDVEFDPAEYARADARMGELAGLLRSYGPEMQDVFDRYAQACHVVELVDDSQEVLRRLQAALDDAERALVSAAEALSQTRRAAAPQFADAVSAQMARLEMGTSRLDVRIEELPRAQWGPRGADSVEFQYRPGAAMQPRPLARIASGGELSRVMLSIKVVLGARDDVETLIFDEIDAGVGGSTARAVAQVIAELAQTRQVIVVTHLAQLAVVAQSHYVVRKSEASDDGLPVTSLVEVSGEDRVREVARLLSGDEDEATIEHARVLLDKAGER
;
A
#
# COMPACT_ATOMS: atom_id res chain seq x y z
N SER A 1 -20.68 -95.62 -19.70
CA SER A 1 -21.14 -94.28 -20.20
C SER A 1 -22.66 -94.22 -20.15
N LEU A 2 -23.22 -93.09 -19.99
CA LEU A 2 -24.67 -92.88 -19.96
C LEU A 2 -25.36 -93.43 -21.18
N GLU A 3 -24.76 -93.37 -22.37
CA GLU A 3 -25.22 -93.95 -23.61
C GLU A 3 -25.39 -95.50 -23.54
N SER A 4 -24.62 -96.12 -22.74
CA SER A 4 -24.75 -97.59 -22.51
C SER A 4 -25.94 -97.90 -21.59
N ALA A 5 -26.26 -97.04 -20.64
CA ALA A 5 -27.39 -97.21 -19.73
C ALA A 5 -28.73 -96.92 -20.39
N GLU A 6 -28.81 -95.95 -21.35
CA GLU A 6 -29.98 -95.65 -22.18
C GLU A 6 -30.55 -96.84 -22.97
N ARG A 7 -29.73 -97.81 -23.31
CA ARG A 7 -30.15 -99.02 -23.98
C ARG A 7 -30.87 -100.02 -23.05
N PHE A 8 -30.78 -99.82 -21.77
CA PHE A 8 -31.39 -100.79 -20.77
C PHE A 8 -32.56 -100.15 -20.01
N ASP A 9 -32.68 -98.84 -20.04
CA ASP A 9 -33.76 -98.07 -19.38
C ASP A 9 -34.23 -96.88 -20.18
N PRO A 10 -35.45 -97.03 -20.82
CA PRO A 10 -35.99 -95.92 -21.66
C PRO A 10 -36.27 -94.63 -20.94
N ASP A 11 -36.45 -94.66 -19.59
CA ASP A 11 -36.73 -93.44 -18.82
C ASP A 11 -35.48 -92.57 -18.67
N LEU A 12 -34.27 -93.15 -18.92
CA LEU A 12 -33.03 -92.37 -18.97
C LEU A 12 -32.81 -91.63 -20.24
N ALA A 13 -33.57 -91.92 -21.33
CA ALA A 13 -33.40 -91.24 -22.62
C ALA A 13 -33.64 -89.68 -22.52
N ALA A 14 -34.68 -89.29 -21.79
CA ALA A 14 -34.99 -87.85 -21.59
C ALA A 14 -33.87 -87.14 -20.77
N ILE A 15 -33.30 -87.85 -19.79
CA ILE A 15 -32.20 -87.26 -18.98
C ILE A 15 -30.93 -87.19 -19.80
N CYS A 16 -30.61 -88.23 -20.61
CA CYS A 16 -29.47 -88.18 -21.52
C CYS A 16 -29.59 -87.15 -22.59
N GLN A 17 -30.80 -86.89 -23.09
CA GLN A 17 -31.06 -85.82 -24.06
C GLN A 17 -30.86 -84.45 -23.40
N ALA A 18 -31.46 -84.19 -22.24
CA ALA A 18 -31.30 -82.95 -21.51
C ALA A 18 -29.82 -82.66 -21.13
N LEU A 19 -29.05 -83.71 -20.79
CA LEU A 19 -27.61 -83.57 -20.55
C LEU A 19 -26.84 -83.24 -21.82
N ARG A 20 -27.17 -83.91 -22.97
CA ARG A 20 -26.59 -83.55 -24.28
C ARG A 20 -26.88 -82.11 -24.65
N GLU A 21 -28.12 -81.66 -24.46
CA GLU A 21 -28.53 -80.30 -24.73
C GLU A 21 -27.86 -79.20 -23.80
N ALA A 22 -27.53 -79.67 -22.57
CA ALA A 22 -26.80 -78.76 -21.60
C ALA A 22 -25.30 -78.72 -21.89
N ILE A 23 -24.72 -79.76 -22.48
CA ILE A 23 -23.27 -79.86 -22.79
C ILE A 23 -22.88 -78.75 -23.83
N PHE A 24 -23.65 -78.59 -24.91
CA PHE A 24 -23.32 -77.61 -25.97
C PHE A 24 -23.21 -76.21 -25.45
N PRO A 25 -24.20 -75.67 -24.70
CA PRO A 25 -24.07 -74.32 -24.11
C PRO A 25 -22.85 -74.22 -23.16
N ILE A 26 -22.48 -75.23 -22.42
CA ILE A 26 -21.33 -75.22 -21.57
C ILE A 26 -20.03 -75.19 -22.36
N GLU A 27 -19.94 -75.98 -23.44
CA GLU A 27 -18.79 -75.93 -24.36
C GLU A 27 -18.66 -74.57 -25.04
N ASP A 28 -19.77 -73.97 -25.49
CA ASP A 28 -19.78 -72.63 -26.08
C ASP A 28 -19.31 -71.56 -25.05
N LEU A 29 -19.81 -71.60 -23.82
CA LEU A 29 -19.34 -70.75 -22.74
C LEU A 29 -17.86 -70.95 -22.45
N ALA A 30 -17.40 -72.21 -22.45
CA ALA A 30 -15.99 -72.52 -22.24
C ALA A 30 -15.12 -71.97 -23.40
N HIS A 31 -15.65 -71.95 -24.63
CA HIS A 31 -14.98 -71.30 -25.75
C HIS A 31 -14.98 -69.80 -25.64
N GLU A 32 -16.09 -69.18 -25.23
CA GLU A 32 -16.14 -67.73 -24.97
C GLU A 32 -15.18 -67.32 -23.89
N VAL A 33 -15.11 -68.03 -22.76
CA VAL A 33 -14.17 -67.74 -21.68
C VAL A 33 -12.72 -67.88 -22.12
N ARG A 34 -12.42 -68.92 -22.95
CA ARG A 34 -11.06 -69.07 -23.52
C ARG A 34 -10.73 -67.92 -24.47
N ARG A 35 -11.67 -67.52 -25.35
CA ARG A 35 -11.48 -66.39 -26.23
C ARG A 35 -11.28 -65.11 -25.46
N TYR A 36 -12.12 -64.84 -24.45
CA TYR A 36 -11.95 -63.71 -23.55
C TYR A 36 -10.58 -63.70 -22.85
N ARG A 37 -10.13 -64.85 -22.35
CA ARG A 37 -8.79 -64.99 -21.73
C ARG A 37 -7.67 -64.66 -22.73
N ASP A 38 -7.84 -65.15 -23.98
CA ASP A 38 -6.81 -65.01 -25.00
C ASP A 38 -6.84 -63.57 -25.63
N ASP A 39 -8.00 -62.91 -25.61
CA ASP A 39 -8.18 -61.51 -26.00
C ASP A 39 -7.70 -60.51 -24.92
N VAL A 40 -7.58 -60.94 -23.69
CA VAL A 40 -6.97 -60.10 -22.63
C VAL A 40 -5.45 -60.14 -22.80
N GLU A 41 -4.95 -59.18 -23.57
CA GLU A 41 -3.50 -58.94 -23.66
C GLU A 41 -2.97 -58.45 -22.32
N PHE A 42 -2.72 -59.37 -21.40
CA PHE A 42 -2.02 -59.08 -20.16
C PHE A 42 -0.53 -59.47 -20.33
N ASP A 43 0.30 -58.41 -20.45
CA ASP A 43 1.76 -58.61 -20.40
C ASP A 43 2.23 -58.46 -18.93
N PRO A 44 2.57 -59.55 -18.24
CA PRO A 44 3.08 -59.50 -16.87
C PRO A 44 4.37 -58.70 -16.73
N ALA A 45 5.16 -58.59 -17.80
CA ALA A 45 6.40 -57.84 -17.79
C ALA A 45 6.14 -56.33 -17.93
N GLU A 46 5.11 -55.94 -18.70
CA GLU A 46 4.69 -54.56 -18.78
C GLU A 46 4.06 -54.07 -17.46
N TYR A 47 3.19 -54.90 -16.86
CA TYR A 47 2.62 -54.62 -15.54
C TYR A 47 3.72 -54.46 -14.47
N ALA A 48 4.68 -55.38 -14.41
CA ALA A 48 5.79 -55.28 -13.45
C ALA A 48 6.66 -54.04 -13.65
N ARG A 49 6.86 -53.62 -14.91
CA ARG A 49 7.56 -52.34 -15.22
C ARG A 49 6.76 -51.14 -14.78
N ALA A 50 5.44 -51.13 -15.05
CA ALA A 50 4.57 -50.03 -14.62
C ALA A 50 4.48 -49.93 -13.10
N ASP A 51 4.34 -51.08 -12.41
CA ASP A 51 4.28 -51.15 -10.94
C ASP A 51 5.59 -50.67 -10.30
N ALA A 52 6.73 -51.14 -10.82
CA ALA A 52 8.04 -50.65 -10.38
C ALA A 52 8.17 -49.12 -10.58
N ARG A 53 7.72 -48.60 -11.74
CA ARG A 53 7.75 -47.15 -12.01
C ARG A 53 6.85 -46.36 -11.07
N MET A 54 5.65 -46.86 -10.79
CA MET A 54 4.75 -46.29 -9.79
C MET A 54 5.39 -46.24 -8.40
N GLY A 55 6.09 -47.33 -8.02
CA GLY A 55 6.83 -47.40 -6.77
C GLY A 55 7.93 -46.32 -6.67
N GLU A 56 8.69 -46.13 -7.76
CA GLU A 56 9.71 -45.07 -7.85
C GLU A 56 9.09 -43.67 -7.69
N LEU A 57 8.02 -43.38 -8.45
CA LEU A 57 7.33 -42.09 -8.39
C LEU A 57 6.73 -41.84 -7.00
N ALA A 58 6.09 -42.85 -6.39
CA ALA A 58 5.57 -42.75 -5.04
C ALA A 58 6.67 -42.50 -4.00
N GLY A 59 7.85 -43.09 -4.22
CA GLY A 59 9.05 -42.84 -3.42
C GLY A 59 9.52 -41.37 -3.52
N LEU A 60 9.55 -40.84 -4.73
CA LEU A 60 9.91 -39.43 -4.97
C LEU A 60 8.91 -38.46 -4.32
N LEU A 61 7.60 -38.66 -4.52
CA LEU A 61 6.55 -37.87 -3.91
C LEU A 61 6.62 -37.87 -2.37
N ARG A 62 6.90 -39.04 -1.79
CA ARG A 62 7.03 -39.17 -0.33
C ARG A 62 8.25 -38.44 0.24
N SER A 63 9.32 -38.36 -0.54
CA SER A 63 10.59 -37.79 -0.11
C SER A 63 10.67 -36.27 -0.36
N TYR A 64 10.03 -35.78 -1.40
CA TYR A 64 10.27 -34.41 -1.90
C TYR A 64 9.04 -33.51 -1.93
N GLY A 65 7.83 -34.05 -1.77
CA GLY A 65 6.58 -33.29 -1.72
C GLY A 65 5.40 -34.05 -2.32
N PRO A 66 4.13 -33.64 -2.01
CA PRO A 66 2.95 -34.38 -2.43
C PRO A 66 2.67 -34.32 -3.93
N GLU A 67 3.23 -33.36 -4.64
CA GLU A 67 3.02 -33.16 -6.07
C GLU A 67 4.31 -33.33 -6.88
N MET A 68 4.18 -33.77 -8.14
CA MET A 68 5.35 -33.90 -9.02
C MET A 68 6.07 -32.56 -9.26
N GLN A 69 5.35 -31.45 -9.16
CA GLN A 69 5.95 -30.14 -9.26
C GLN A 69 6.96 -29.89 -8.14
N ASP A 70 6.66 -30.32 -6.91
CA ASP A 70 7.59 -30.22 -5.77
C ASP A 70 8.88 -31.00 -6.03
N VAL A 71 8.76 -32.18 -6.66
CA VAL A 71 9.92 -33.01 -7.04
C VAL A 71 10.78 -32.27 -8.08
N PHE A 72 10.16 -31.68 -9.10
CA PHE A 72 10.88 -30.92 -10.12
C PHE A 72 11.52 -29.65 -9.55
N ASP A 73 10.85 -28.96 -8.67
CA ASP A 73 11.39 -27.77 -8.01
C ASP A 73 12.60 -28.14 -7.13
N ARG A 74 12.51 -29.27 -6.40
CA ARG A 74 13.61 -29.81 -5.62
C ARG A 74 14.77 -30.27 -6.50
N TYR A 75 14.46 -30.90 -7.62
CA TYR A 75 15.47 -31.30 -8.60
C TYR A 75 16.19 -30.09 -9.18
N ALA A 76 15.42 -29.05 -9.60
CA ALA A 76 16.00 -27.80 -10.10
C ALA A 76 16.88 -27.11 -9.04
N GLN A 77 16.43 -27.07 -7.78
CA GLN A 77 17.25 -26.57 -6.67
C GLN A 77 18.52 -27.39 -6.47
N ALA A 78 18.43 -28.71 -6.52
CA ALA A 78 19.58 -29.60 -6.38
C ALA A 78 20.57 -29.45 -7.54
N CYS A 79 20.10 -29.36 -8.78
CA CYS A 79 20.93 -29.07 -9.94
C CYS A 79 21.66 -27.73 -9.78
N HIS A 80 20.95 -26.69 -9.35
CA HIS A 80 21.55 -25.38 -9.09
C HIS A 80 22.65 -25.47 -8.00
N VAL A 81 22.43 -26.23 -6.95
CA VAL A 81 23.45 -26.46 -5.90
C VAL A 81 24.66 -27.24 -6.45
N VAL A 82 24.42 -28.26 -7.28
CA VAL A 82 25.51 -29.04 -7.91
C VAL A 82 26.32 -28.17 -8.87
N GLU A 83 25.65 -27.35 -9.70
CA GLU A 83 26.33 -26.37 -10.58
C GLU A 83 27.18 -25.39 -9.77
N LEU A 84 26.68 -24.94 -8.60
CA LEU A 84 27.45 -24.08 -7.69
C LEU A 84 28.67 -24.80 -7.10
N VAL A 85 28.63 -26.10 -6.94
CA VAL A 85 29.75 -26.89 -6.39
C VAL A 85 30.76 -27.26 -7.46
N ASP A 86 30.30 -27.67 -8.64
CA ASP A 86 31.18 -28.13 -9.74
C ASP A 86 31.95 -26.98 -10.40
N ASP A 87 31.33 -25.77 -10.46
CA ASP A 87 31.93 -24.53 -10.98
C ASP A 87 32.23 -23.49 -9.89
N SER A 88 32.49 -23.96 -8.67
CA SER A 88 32.53 -23.11 -7.47
C SER A 88 33.45 -21.89 -7.59
N GLN A 89 34.60 -22.01 -8.21
CA GLN A 89 35.52 -20.87 -8.38
C GLN A 89 35.02 -19.87 -9.43
N GLU A 90 34.49 -20.37 -10.54
CA GLU A 90 33.94 -19.51 -11.61
C GLU A 90 32.64 -18.81 -11.13
N VAL A 91 31.75 -19.55 -10.44
CA VAL A 91 30.53 -19.00 -9.87
C VAL A 91 30.85 -17.97 -8.78
N LEU A 92 31.81 -18.26 -7.90
CA LEU A 92 32.25 -17.30 -6.88
C LEU A 92 32.84 -16.02 -7.51
N ARG A 93 33.67 -16.17 -8.55
CA ARG A 93 34.24 -15.03 -9.27
C ARG A 93 33.15 -14.18 -9.95
N ARG A 94 32.15 -14.83 -10.58
CA ARG A 94 31.01 -14.13 -11.19
C ARG A 94 30.14 -13.41 -10.14
N LEU A 95 29.86 -14.06 -9.01
CA LEU A 95 29.10 -13.46 -7.92
C LEU A 95 29.85 -12.29 -7.29
N GLN A 96 31.17 -12.42 -7.11
CA GLN A 96 32.00 -11.35 -6.61
C GLN A 96 32.03 -10.16 -7.59
N ALA A 97 32.20 -10.41 -8.88
CA ALA A 97 32.13 -9.38 -9.89
C ALA A 97 30.77 -8.66 -9.93
N ALA A 98 29.67 -9.43 -9.83
CA ALA A 98 28.33 -8.86 -9.78
C ALA A 98 28.10 -8.04 -8.50
N LEU A 99 28.63 -8.49 -7.36
CA LEU A 99 28.61 -7.73 -6.11
C LEU A 99 29.38 -6.41 -6.23
N ASP A 100 30.60 -6.46 -6.79
CA ASP A 100 31.44 -5.28 -6.98
C ASP A 100 30.78 -4.27 -7.95
N ASP A 101 30.12 -4.78 -9.00
CA ASP A 101 29.36 -3.95 -9.95
C ASP A 101 28.14 -3.29 -9.25
N ALA A 102 27.40 -4.06 -8.48
CA ALA A 102 26.24 -3.56 -7.72
C ALA A 102 26.65 -2.54 -6.66
N GLU A 103 27.77 -2.77 -5.98
CA GLU A 103 28.34 -1.83 -5.00
C GLU A 103 28.76 -0.52 -5.66
N ARG A 104 29.44 -0.57 -6.80
CA ARG A 104 29.80 0.64 -7.58
C ARG A 104 28.56 1.41 -8.05
N ALA A 105 27.57 0.70 -8.56
CA ALA A 105 26.31 1.32 -8.98
C ALA A 105 25.58 1.99 -7.81
N LEU A 106 25.54 1.33 -6.65
CA LEU A 106 24.92 1.86 -5.43
C LEU A 106 25.64 3.12 -4.94
N VAL A 107 26.98 3.10 -4.87
CA VAL A 107 27.78 4.27 -4.47
C VAL A 107 27.54 5.42 -5.43
N SER A 108 27.62 5.18 -6.73
CA SER A 108 27.38 6.22 -7.75
C SER A 108 25.98 6.83 -7.66
N ALA A 109 24.95 5.99 -7.47
CA ALA A 109 23.57 6.46 -7.31
C ALA A 109 23.38 7.28 -6.01
N ALA A 110 24.01 6.84 -4.92
CA ALA A 110 23.96 7.53 -3.62
C ALA A 110 24.66 8.90 -3.72
N GLU A 111 25.83 8.97 -4.32
CA GLU A 111 26.55 10.23 -4.53
C GLU A 111 25.76 11.20 -5.41
N ALA A 112 25.17 10.74 -6.52
CA ALA A 112 24.34 11.58 -7.39
C ALA A 112 23.13 12.14 -6.65
N LEU A 113 22.47 11.32 -5.83
CA LEU A 113 21.35 11.76 -4.97
C LEU A 113 21.81 12.79 -3.95
N SER A 114 22.93 12.55 -3.26
CA SER A 114 23.51 13.48 -2.29
C SER A 114 23.85 14.83 -2.91
N GLN A 115 24.48 14.82 -4.09
CA GLN A 115 24.77 16.06 -4.83
C GLN A 115 23.51 16.83 -5.19
N THR A 116 22.48 16.14 -5.69
CA THR A 116 21.20 16.75 -6.01
C THR A 116 20.54 17.39 -4.79
N ARG A 117 20.55 16.69 -3.66
CA ARG A 117 20.01 17.22 -2.39
C ARG A 117 20.77 18.45 -1.90
N ARG A 118 22.10 18.39 -1.90
CA ARG A 118 22.95 19.52 -1.49
C ARG A 118 22.79 20.75 -2.39
N ALA A 119 22.55 20.54 -3.68
CA ALA A 119 22.28 21.63 -4.62
C ALA A 119 20.87 22.22 -4.43
N ALA A 120 19.85 21.39 -4.16
CA ALA A 120 18.47 21.83 -3.98
C ALA A 120 18.20 22.45 -2.60
N ALA A 121 18.88 21.99 -1.55
CA ALA A 121 18.61 22.37 -0.17
C ALA A 121 18.65 23.90 0.09
N PRO A 122 19.67 24.66 -0.39
CA PRO A 122 19.68 26.12 -0.18
C PRO A 122 18.50 26.81 -0.85
N GLN A 123 18.20 26.46 -2.10
CA GLN A 123 17.10 27.05 -2.86
C GLN A 123 15.76 26.77 -2.21
N PHE A 124 15.54 25.55 -1.74
CA PHE A 124 14.35 25.16 -1.02
C PHE A 124 14.24 25.92 0.32
N ALA A 125 15.31 25.98 1.09
CA ALA A 125 15.35 26.69 2.36
C ALA A 125 15.05 28.18 2.22
N ASP A 126 15.62 28.83 1.20
CA ASP A 126 15.40 30.24 0.91
C ASP A 126 13.95 30.49 0.44
N ALA A 127 13.41 29.64 -0.43
CA ALA A 127 12.03 29.75 -0.90
C ALA A 127 11.02 29.58 0.25
N VAL A 128 11.22 28.60 1.14
CA VAL A 128 10.37 28.41 2.32
C VAL A 128 10.51 29.58 3.29
N SER A 129 11.72 30.08 3.52
CA SER A 129 11.95 31.25 4.39
C SER A 129 11.26 32.51 3.83
N ALA A 130 11.24 32.68 2.52
CA ALA A 130 10.50 33.76 1.87
C ALA A 130 8.98 33.62 2.10
N GLN A 131 8.42 32.44 2.04
CA GLN A 131 7.00 32.20 2.37
C GLN A 131 6.72 32.45 3.86
N MET A 132 7.62 32.01 4.76
CA MET A 132 7.51 32.31 6.19
C MET A 132 7.50 33.79 6.46
N ALA A 133 8.30 34.60 5.73
CA ALA A 133 8.27 36.07 5.81
C ALA A 133 6.94 36.65 5.34
N ARG A 134 6.31 36.10 4.28
CA ARG A 134 4.93 36.46 3.86
C ARG A 134 3.89 36.20 4.95
N LEU A 135 4.12 35.16 5.77
CA LEU A 135 3.26 34.80 6.92
C LEU A 135 3.61 35.61 8.18
N GLU A 136 4.37 36.71 8.03
CA GLU A 136 4.80 37.62 9.12
C GLU A 136 5.52 36.90 10.26
N MET A 137 6.29 35.82 9.97
CA MET A 137 7.07 35.09 10.94
C MET A 137 8.42 35.80 11.29
N GLY A 138 8.52 37.09 11.02
CA GLY A 138 9.69 37.89 11.37
C GLY A 138 10.96 37.50 10.61
N THR A 139 12.07 37.34 11.32
CA THR A 139 13.37 36.93 10.75
C THR A 139 13.61 35.42 10.83
N SER A 140 12.57 34.63 11.02
CA SER A 140 12.68 33.19 11.10
C SER A 140 13.09 32.58 9.75
N ARG A 141 13.81 31.46 9.79
CA ARG A 141 14.31 30.78 8.61
C ARG A 141 14.17 29.25 8.75
N LEU A 142 14.06 28.61 7.59
CA LEU A 142 14.26 27.17 7.46
C LEU A 142 15.73 26.90 7.11
N ASP A 143 16.35 25.97 7.81
CA ASP A 143 17.65 25.39 7.44
C ASP A 143 17.43 23.93 7.06
N VAL A 144 18.22 23.44 6.11
CA VAL A 144 18.21 22.01 5.73
C VAL A 144 19.56 21.41 6.06
N ARG A 145 19.58 20.51 7.04
CA ARG A 145 20.77 19.79 7.46
C ARG A 145 20.84 18.48 6.71
N ILE A 146 21.95 18.25 6.01
CA ILE A 146 22.22 17.01 5.27
C ILE A 146 23.51 16.42 5.83
N GLU A 147 23.40 15.23 6.42
CA GLU A 147 24.52 14.50 7.00
C GLU A 147 24.66 13.15 6.30
N GLU A 148 25.91 12.80 5.99
CA GLU A 148 26.22 11.49 5.42
C GLU A 148 26.05 10.40 6.50
N LEU A 149 25.34 9.34 6.11
CA LEU A 149 25.12 8.17 6.97
C LEU A 149 26.29 7.18 6.82
N PRO A 150 26.64 6.49 7.92
CA PRO A 150 27.53 5.32 7.81
C PRO A 150 26.98 4.30 6.80
N ARG A 151 27.87 3.63 6.07
CA ARG A 151 27.51 2.67 5.00
C ARG A 151 26.44 1.64 5.42
N ALA A 152 26.51 1.14 6.64
CA ALA A 152 25.56 0.18 7.21
C ALA A 152 24.13 0.72 7.38
N GLN A 153 23.94 2.05 7.33
CA GLN A 153 22.64 2.72 7.46
C GLN A 153 22.07 3.20 6.13
N TRP A 154 22.76 2.95 5.03
CA TRP A 154 22.24 3.26 3.70
C TRP A 154 20.99 2.44 3.39
N GLY A 155 20.03 3.04 2.72
CA GLY A 155 18.75 2.40 2.43
C GLY A 155 18.10 2.93 1.16
N PRO A 156 16.84 2.58 0.91
CA PRO A 156 16.10 3.01 -0.28
C PRO A 156 16.04 4.53 -0.46
N ARG A 157 16.27 5.29 0.60
CA ARG A 157 16.30 6.76 0.58
C ARG A 157 17.70 7.34 0.38
N GLY A 158 18.71 6.51 0.08
CA GLY A 158 20.07 6.93 -0.17
C GLY A 158 20.99 6.93 1.04
N ALA A 159 22.10 7.68 0.95
CA ALA A 159 23.19 7.70 1.89
C ALA A 159 23.16 8.89 2.87
N ASP A 160 22.12 9.74 2.78
CA ASP A 160 22.03 10.93 3.64
C ASP A 160 20.88 10.87 4.63
N SER A 161 21.10 11.45 5.80
CA SER A 161 20.06 11.95 6.70
C SER A 161 19.72 13.38 6.33
N VAL A 162 18.46 13.69 6.08
CA VAL A 162 17.98 15.03 5.78
C VAL A 162 17.06 15.48 6.91
N GLU A 163 17.41 16.58 7.57
CA GLU A 163 16.64 17.15 8.66
C GLU A 163 16.29 18.60 8.35
N PHE A 164 15.00 18.94 8.43
CA PHE A 164 14.56 20.33 8.39
C PHE A 164 14.66 20.93 9.78
N GLN A 165 15.31 22.08 9.85
CA GLN A 165 15.52 22.82 11.09
C GLN A 165 14.90 24.20 10.99
N TYR A 166 14.21 24.60 12.05
CA TYR A 166 13.63 25.91 12.20
C TYR A 166 14.52 26.81 13.07
N ARG A 167 14.77 28.00 12.57
CA ARG A 167 15.49 29.04 13.29
C ARG A 167 14.53 30.21 13.53
N PRO A 168 14.10 30.47 14.78
CA PRO A 168 13.11 31.51 15.09
C PRO A 168 13.59 32.93 14.83
N GLY A 169 14.91 33.18 14.83
CA GLY A 169 15.50 34.47 14.61
C GLY A 169 16.97 34.36 14.24
N ALA A 170 17.53 35.42 13.65
CA ALA A 170 18.88 35.45 13.10
C ALA A 170 19.99 35.09 14.13
N ALA A 171 19.80 35.43 15.40
CA ALA A 171 20.75 35.15 16.49
C ALA A 171 20.48 33.81 17.21
N MET A 172 19.41 33.09 16.85
CA MET A 172 19.01 31.86 17.53
C MET A 172 19.57 30.64 16.82
N GLN A 173 19.81 29.59 17.60
CA GLN A 173 20.26 28.31 17.04
C GLN A 173 19.10 27.60 16.32
N PRO A 174 19.37 26.95 15.17
CA PRO A 174 18.37 26.15 14.49
C PRO A 174 18.01 24.93 15.35
N ARG A 175 16.75 24.51 15.27
CA ARG A 175 16.22 23.35 16.00
C ARG A 175 15.41 22.48 15.04
N PRO A 176 15.44 21.14 15.20
CA PRO A 176 14.57 20.26 14.44
C PRO A 176 13.10 20.71 14.45
N LEU A 177 12.38 20.62 13.33
CA LEU A 177 10.97 20.99 13.27
C LEU A 177 10.14 20.26 14.33
N ALA A 178 10.46 18.99 14.61
CA ALA A 178 9.80 18.18 15.63
C ALA A 178 9.94 18.74 17.07
N ARG A 179 10.82 19.72 17.29
CA ARG A 179 11.04 20.37 18.60
C ARG A 179 10.48 21.77 18.67
N ILE A 180 9.68 22.19 17.71
CA ILE A 180 8.94 23.46 17.79
C ILE A 180 7.86 23.31 18.86
N ALA A 181 7.89 24.21 19.84
CA ALA A 181 6.98 24.15 20.99
C ALA A 181 5.59 24.72 20.71
N SER A 182 5.44 25.58 19.66
CA SER A 182 4.19 26.24 19.30
C SER A 182 3.54 25.51 18.11
N GLY A 183 2.32 25.01 18.29
CA GLY A 183 1.52 24.39 17.23
C GLY A 183 1.30 25.35 16.07
N GLY A 184 0.94 26.61 16.36
CA GLY A 184 0.74 27.63 15.34
C GLY A 184 1.98 27.98 14.52
N GLU A 185 3.17 28.02 15.14
CA GLU A 185 4.43 28.22 14.40
C GLU A 185 4.70 27.02 13.48
N LEU A 186 4.54 25.82 14.00
CA LEU A 186 4.75 24.59 13.22
C LEU A 186 3.79 24.54 12.01
N SER A 187 2.50 24.81 12.23
CA SER A 187 1.49 24.82 11.17
C SER A 187 1.81 25.84 10.06
N ARG A 188 2.30 27.05 10.42
CA ARG A 188 2.73 28.05 9.44
C ARG A 188 4.01 27.68 8.70
N VAL A 189 4.98 27.06 9.37
CA VAL A 189 6.17 26.50 8.68
C VAL A 189 5.74 25.42 7.70
N MET A 190 4.85 24.51 8.12
CA MET A 190 4.32 23.45 7.24
C MET A 190 3.53 24.02 6.06
N LEU A 191 2.71 25.06 6.28
CA LEU A 191 2.03 25.78 5.18
C LEU A 191 3.06 26.34 4.19
N SER A 192 4.13 26.99 4.68
CA SER A 192 5.19 27.53 3.83
C SER A 192 5.87 26.44 2.99
N ILE A 193 6.16 25.29 3.58
CA ILE A 193 6.72 24.11 2.89
C ILE A 193 5.75 23.61 1.82
N LYS A 194 4.46 23.45 2.14
CA LYS A 194 3.45 22.95 1.20
C LYS A 194 3.24 23.89 -0.01
N VAL A 195 3.30 25.20 0.22
CA VAL A 195 3.25 26.20 -0.86
C VAL A 195 4.46 26.09 -1.81
N VAL A 196 5.67 25.93 -1.25
CA VAL A 196 6.90 25.81 -2.05
C VAL A 196 6.94 24.48 -2.82
N LEU A 197 6.48 23.40 -2.23
CA LEU A 197 6.40 22.11 -2.91
C LEU A 197 5.40 22.15 -4.08
N GLY A 198 4.30 22.87 -3.93
CA GLY A 198 3.29 23.05 -4.98
C GLY A 198 2.86 21.71 -5.58
N ALA A 199 2.82 21.65 -6.92
CA ALA A 199 2.40 20.44 -7.67
C ALA A 199 3.36 19.23 -7.52
N ARG A 200 4.52 19.38 -6.89
CA ARG A 200 5.45 18.27 -6.64
C ARG A 200 5.09 17.45 -5.40
N ASP A 201 4.13 17.91 -4.61
CA ASP A 201 3.60 17.20 -3.45
C ASP A 201 2.35 16.41 -3.89
N ASP A 202 2.36 15.11 -3.82
CA ASP A 202 1.26 14.22 -4.26
C ASP A 202 0.04 14.23 -3.31
N VAL A 203 0.09 15.05 -2.25
CA VAL A 203 -1.01 15.17 -1.29
C VAL A 203 -2.11 16.09 -1.83
N GLU A 204 -3.30 15.53 -2.08
CA GLU A 204 -4.44 16.27 -2.64
C GLU A 204 -5.22 17.08 -1.59
N THR A 205 -5.29 16.59 -0.35
CA THR A 205 -6.03 17.22 0.76
C THR A 205 -5.09 17.60 1.90
N LEU A 206 -5.13 18.84 2.32
CA LEU A 206 -4.34 19.38 3.43
C LEU A 206 -5.27 19.84 4.54
N ILE A 207 -4.95 19.44 5.78
CA ILE A 207 -5.69 19.84 6.98
C ILE A 207 -4.75 20.68 7.86
N PHE A 208 -5.14 21.90 8.15
CA PHE A 208 -4.41 22.78 9.07
C PHE A 208 -5.22 23.03 10.33
N ASP A 209 -4.64 22.64 11.44
CA ASP A 209 -5.14 22.90 12.77
C ASP A 209 -4.19 23.89 13.48
N GLU A 210 -4.74 24.72 14.37
CA GLU A 210 -4.00 25.72 15.14
C GLU A 210 -3.17 26.73 14.33
N ILE A 211 -3.39 26.86 13.00
CA ILE A 211 -2.60 27.74 12.14
C ILE A 211 -2.72 29.23 12.53
N ASP A 212 -3.80 29.56 13.18
CA ASP A 212 -4.17 30.88 13.69
C ASP A 212 -3.79 31.11 15.16
N ALA A 213 -3.16 30.11 15.82
CA ALA A 213 -2.72 30.25 17.20
C ALA A 213 -1.66 31.35 17.34
N GLY A 214 -1.94 32.34 18.21
CA GLY A 214 -1.02 33.44 18.48
C GLY A 214 -0.90 34.48 17.38
N VAL A 215 -1.81 34.49 16.38
CA VAL A 215 -1.83 35.47 15.29
C VAL A 215 -3.09 36.34 15.38
N GLY A 216 -2.99 37.55 14.82
CA GLY A 216 -4.12 38.46 14.71
C GLY A 216 -3.85 39.52 13.65
N GLY A 217 -4.83 40.38 13.37
CA GLY A 217 -4.68 41.54 12.51
C GLY A 217 -4.12 41.25 11.11
N SER A 218 -2.94 41.77 10.80
CA SER A 218 -2.29 41.64 9.48
C SER A 218 -1.82 40.20 9.23
N THR A 219 -1.28 39.55 10.23
CA THR A 219 -0.77 38.17 10.13
C THR A 219 -1.90 37.18 9.76
N ALA A 220 -3.08 37.32 10.37
CA ALA A 220 -4.25 36.48 10.03
C ALA A 220 -4.67 36.66 8.57
N ARG A 221 -4.62 37.90 8.05
CA ARG A 221 -4.92 38.17 6.64
C ARG A 221 -3.87 37.59 5.70
N ALA A 222 -2.59 37.64 6.06
CA ALA A 222 -1.51 37.06 5.28
C ALA A 222 -1.65 35.54 5.21
N VAL A 223 -1.96 34.88 6.33
CA VAL A 223 -2.23 33.43 6.38
C VAL A 223 -3.44 33.06 5.52
N ALA A 224 -4.55 33.81 5.65
CA ALA A 224 -5.76 33.59 4.85
C ALA A 224 -5.49 33.69 3.34
N GLN A 225 -4.69 34.68 2.90
CA GLN A 225 -4.33 34.83 1.51
C GLN A 225 -3.52 33.65 0.98
N VAL A 226 -2.50 33.19 1.72
CA VAL A 226 -1.66 32.05 1.33
C VAL A 226 -2.48 30.77 1.29
N ILE A 227 -3.41 30.57 2.22
CA ILE A 227 -4.33 29.44 2.22
C ILE A 227 -5.26 29.48 0.99
N ALA A 228 -5.81 30.66 0.66
CA ALA A 228 -6.66 30.82 -0.51
C ALA A 228 -5.90 30.54 -1.82
N GLU A 229 -4.62 30.97 -1.93
CA GLU A 229 -3.74 30.64 -3.06
C GLU A 229 -3.53 29.10 -3.17
N LEU A 230 -3.28 28.43 -2.06
CA LEU A 230 -3.07 26.97 -2.03
C LEU A 230 -4.36 26.20 -2.38
N ALA A 231 -5.52 26.71 -1.95
CA ALA A 231 -6.83 26.12 -2.20
C ALA A 231 -7.27 26.16 -3.68
N GLN A 232 -6.59 26.94 -4.53
CA GLN A 232 -6.87 26.96 -5.97
C GLN A 232 -6.47 25.64 -6.67
N THR A 233 -5.54 24.91 -6.10
CA THR A 233 -4.99 23.68 -6.69
C THR A 233 -5.21 22.43 -5.86
N ARG A 234 -5.69 22.58 -4.62
CA ARG A 234 -5.84 21.48 -3.65
C ARG A 234 -7.06 21.68 -2.75
N GLN A 235 -7.55 20.62 -2.17
CA GLN A 235 -8.49 20.73 -1.07
C GLN A 235 -7.76 21.15 0.20
N VAL A 236 -8.19 22.24 0.81
CA VAL A 236 -7.62 22.75 2.07
C VAL A 236 -8.73 22.84 3.11
N ILE A 237 -8.55 22.14 4.23
CA ILE A 237 -9.45 22.18 5.39
C ILE A 237 -8.72 22.91 6.51
N VAL A 238 -9.36 23.93 7.09
CA VAL A 238 -8.76 24.73 8.16
C VAL A 238 -9.69 24.74 9.36
N VAL A 239 -9.13 24.45 10.52
CA VAL A 239 -9.81 24.65 11.81
C VAL A 239 -9.35 26.00 12.33
N THR A 240 -10.28 26.95 12.50
CA THR A 240 -9.96 28.34 12.86
C THR A 240 -11.04 28.97 13.75
N HIS A 241 -10.61 29.92 14.55
CA HIS A 241 -11.49 30.83 15.29
C HIS A 241 -11.45 32.28 14.75
N LEU A 242 -10.69 32.51 13.66
CA LEU A 242 -10.51 33.85 13.10
C LEU A 242 -11.42 34.10 11.90
N ALA A 243 -12.19 35.15 11.95
CA ALA A 243 -13.04 35.64 10.86
C ALA A 243 -12.25 35.85 9.55
N GLN A 244 -10.98 36.32 9.65
CA GLN A 244 -10.11 36.55 8.49
C GLN A 244 -9.82 35.31 7.65
N LEU A 245 -9.80 34.11 8.28
CA LEU A 245 -9.65 32.86 7.58
C LEU A 245 -11.02 32.36 7.09
N ALA A 246 -12.06 32.48 7.91
CA ALA A 246 -13.40 32.03 7.56
C ALA A 246 -14.00 32.71 6.32
N VAL A 247 -13.69 33.98 6.10
CA VAL A 247 -14.23 34.74 4.95
C VAL A 247 -13.68 34.29 3.62
N VAL A 248 -12.44 33.77 3.53
CA VAL A 248 -11.82 33.31 2.28
C VAL A 248 -12.19 31.88 1.91
N ALA A 249 -12.88 31.14 2.79
CA ALA A 249 -13.29 29.78 2.54
C ALA A 249 -14.41 29.72 1.49
N GLN A 250 -14.39 28.69 0.64
CA GLN A 250 -15.47 28.38 -0.30
C GLN A 250 -16.68 27.76 0.41
N SER A 251 -16.44 26.85 1.34
CA SER A 251 -17.44 26.25 2.23
C SER A 251 -17.11 26.54 3.69
N HIS A 252 -18.13 26.85 4.50
CA HIS A 252 -17.95 27.17 5.90
C HIS A 252 -18.79 26.23 6.77
N TYR A 253 -18.15 25.57 7.70
CA TYR A 253 -18.77 24.63 8.64
C TYR A 253 -18.61 25.14 10.07
N VAL A 254 -19.67 25.04 10.85
CA VAL A 254 -19.67 25.42 12.28
C VAL A 254 -19.80 24.18 13.15
N VAL A 255 -18.90 24.07 14.11
CA VAL A 255 -18.95 23.03 15.14
C VAL A 255 -19.90 23.49 16.25
N ARG A 256 -21.01 22.77 16.45
CA ARG A 256 -21.97 23.04 17.52
C ARG A 256 -21.95 21.92 18.53
N LYS A 257 -21.89 22.26 19.82
CA LYS A 257 -22.06 21.31 20.92
C LYS A 257 -23.48 21.51 21.48
N SER A 258 -24.28 20.47 21.49
CA SER A 258 -25.58 20.47 22.17
C SER A 258 -25.47 19.75 23.52
N GLU A 259 -26.15 20.25 24.54
CA GLU A 259 -26.04 19.74 25.91
C GLU A 259 -26.80 18.43 26.17
N ALA A 260 -27.62 17.93 25.26
CA ALA A 260 -28.36 16.70 25.51
C ALA A 260 -28.69 15.90 24.24
N SER A 261 -28.21 14.69 24.15
CA SER A 261 -28.97 13.53 23.67
C SER A 261 -29.81 13.02 24.84
N ASP A 262 -30.89 12.22 24.58
CA ASP A 262 -31.72 11.55 25.59
C ASP A 262 -30.91 10.75 26.63
N ASP A 263 -29.63 10.46 26.32
CA ASP A 263 -28.65 9.74 27.16
C ASP A 263 -27.76 10.66 28.02
N GLY A 264 -27.97 12.00 28.00
CA GLY A 264 -27.20 12.97 28.80
C GLY A 264 -25.77 13.20 28.35
N LEU A 265 -25.35 12.71 27.17
CA LEU A 265 -24.02 12.92 26.61
C LEU A 265 -24.02 14.13 25.63
N PRO A 266 -23.00 15.01 25.67
CA PRO A 266 -22.91 16.11 24.73
C PRO A 266 -22.72 15.58 23.31
N VAL A 267 -23.57 16.04 22.38
CA VAL A 267 -23.46 15.73 20.94
C VAL A 267 -22.75 16.88 20.24
N THR A 268 -21.71 16.55 19.50
CA THR A 268 -21.03 17.51 18.61
C THR A 268 -21.56 17.32 17.20
N SER A 269 -22.07 18.39 16.59
CA SER A 269 -22.55 18.41 15.20
C SER A 269 -21.70 19.38 14.36
N LEU A 270 -21.53 19.02 13.09
CA LEU A 270 -20.89 19.88 12.08
C LEU A 270 -22.00 20.34 11.13
N VAL A 271 -22.18 21.65 11.01
CA VAL A 271 -23.27 22.25 10.22
C VAL A 271 -22.66 23.19 9.18
N GLU A 272 -22.98 22.96 7.91
CA GLU A 272 -22.61 23.89 6.84
C GLU A 272 -23.47 25.15 6.94
N VAL A 273 -22.84 26.32 6.86
CA VAL A 273 -23.51 27.61 6.90
C VAL A 273 -23.27 28.39 5.60
N SER A 274 -24.33 29.02 5.09
CA SER A 274 -24.29 29.81 3.86
C SER A 274 -25.21 31.03 3.99
N GLY A 275 -25.11 32.01 3.05
CA GLY A 275 -25.92 33.21 3.03
C GLY A 275 -25.86 33.95 4.37
N GLU A 276 -27.03 34.31 4.93
CA GLU A 276 -27.14 35.11 6.16
C GLU A 276 -26.59 34.35 7.40
N ASP A 277 -26.71 33.03 7.45
CA ASP A 277 -26.14 32.24 8.56
C ASP A 277 -24.61 32.28 8.57
N ARG A 278 -23.98 32.34 7.39
CA ARG A 278 -22.53 32.55 7.26
C ARG A 278 -22.14 33.95 7.68
N VAL A 279 -22.91 34.97 7.32
CA VAL A 279 -22.67 36.36 7.74
C VAL A 279 -22.71 36.46 9.27
N ARG A 280 -23.72 35.87 9.92
CA ARG A 280 -23.84 35.86 11.39
C ARG A 280 -22.67 35.16 12.05
N GLU A 281 -22.26 34.00 11.52
CA GLU A 281 -21.12 33.26 12.09
C GLU A 281 -19.81 34.08 11.94
N VAL A 282 -19.60 34.74 10.81
CA VAL A 282 -18.43 35.62 10.62
C VAL A 282 -18.50 36.81 11.58
N ALA A 283 -19.69 37.43 11.80
CA ALA A 283 -19.88 38.47 12.78
C ALA A 283 -19.55 37.98 14.20
N ARG A 284 -20.05 36.82 14.58
CA ARG A 284 -19.72 36.17 15.86
C ARG A 284 -18.21 35.97 16.04
N LEU A 285 -17.48 35.55 14.99
CA LEU A 285 -16.02 35.38 15.01
C LEU A 285 -15.27 36.70 15.12
N LEU A 286 -15.87 37.83 14.68
CA LEU A 286 -15.24 39.15 14.73
C LEU A 286 -15.28 39.78 16.14
N SER A 287 -16.40 39.71 16.82
CA SER A 287 -16.64 40.46 18.08
C SER A 287 -17.20 39.63 19.21
N GLY A 288 -17.65 38.39 18.94
CA GLY A 288 -18.39 37.59 19.88
C GLY A 288 -19.90 37.87 19.92
N ASP A 289 -20.34 39.02 19.34
CA ASP A 289 -21.71 39.49 19.30
C ASP A 289 -22.25 39.64 17.86
N GLU A 290 -23.56 39.56 17.70
CA GLU A 290 -24.25 39.68 16.41
C GLU A 290 -24.98 41.04 16.34
N ASP A 291 -24.32 42.14 16.69
CA ASP A 291 -24.86 43.46 16.53
C ASP A 291 -24.91 43.93 15.05
N GLU A 292 -25.77 44.90 14.74
CA GLU A 292 -26.00 45.34 13.37
C GLU A 292 -24.72 45.88 12.68
N ALA A 293 -23.83 46.54 13.41
CA ALA A 293 -22.56 47.06 12.89
C ALA A 293 -21.58 45.95 12.55
N THR A 294 -21.52 44.89 13.37
CA THR A 294 -20.67 43.75 13.14
C THR A 294 -21.16 42.85 11.98
N ILE A 295 -22.50 42.71 11.87
CA ILE A 295 -23.11 42.03 10.73
C ILE A 295 -22.79 42.73 9.41
N GLU A 296 -22.93 44.07 9.38
CA GLU A 296 -22.59 44.84 8.18
C GLU A 296 -21.10 44.75 7.84
N HIS A 297 -20.22 44.77 8.85
CA HIS A 297 -18.80 44.57 8.65
C HIS A 297 -18.50 43.15 8.12
N ALA A 298 -19.15 42.12 8.61
CA ALA A 298 -19.04 40.77 8.11
C ALA A 298 -19.43 40.62 6.64
N ARG A 299 -20.54 41.29 6.22
CA ARG A 299 -20.95 41.35 4.80
C ARG A 299 -19.88 41.96 3.92
N VAL A 300 -19.37 43.13 4.29
CA VAL A 300 -18.31 43.81 3.54
C VAL A 300 -17.05 42.94 3.41
N LEU A 301 -16.70 42.16 4.43
CA LEU A 301 -15.56 41.27 4.36
C LEU A 301 -15.81 40.09 3.42
N LEU A 302 -16.99 39.48 3.45
CA LEU A 302 -17.37 38.38 2.58
C LEU A 302 -17.45 38.81 1.12
N ASP A 303 -18.04 39.99 0.84
CA ASP A 303 -18.12 40.55 -0.52
C ASP A 303 -16.72 40.77 -1.11
N LYS A 304 -15.81 41.40 -0.34
CA LYS A 304 -14.41 41.60 -0.76
C LYS A 304 -13.65 40.32 -0.96
N ALA A 305 -14.00 39.24 -0.26
CA ALA A 305 -13.38 37.92 -0.46
C ALA A 305 -13.94 37.21 -1.69
N GLY A 306 -15.23 37.40 -2.03
CA GLY A 306 -15.89 36.83 -3.20
C GLY A 306 -15.50 37.48 -4.54
N GLU A 307 -14.96 38.72 -4.53
CA GLU A 307 -14.46 39.42 -5.71
C GLU A 307 -13.06 39.02 -6.17
N ARG A 308 -12.40 38.08 -5.44
CA ARG A 308 -11.04 37.59 -5.73
C ARG A 308 -11.08 36.19 -6.31
#